data_1705e1c7029530426a81cdd3504d36eb
#
_entry.id   1705e1c7029530426a81cdd3504d36eb
#
_cell.length_a   1.000
_cell.length_b   1.000
_cell.length_c   1.000
_cell.angle_alpha   90.00
_cell.angle_beta   90.00
_cell.angle_gamma   90.00
#
_symmetry.space_group_name_H-M   'P 1'
#
loop_
_entity.id
_entity.type
_entity.pdbx_description
1 polymer ?
#
loop_
_entity_poly.entity_id
_entity_poly.type
_entity_poly.pdbx_seq_one_letter_code
_entity_poly.pdbx_strand_id
1 'polypeptide(L)'
;MELRHLKYFVTVADELHFGRAAERLGISQPPLSQQIHALELRLGAKLFERKGRGIVLSHAGNALLPRAKGILAQAERAAESVARSQRGELGELHLGLMSSGPFTFVVPRVLARFRERLPDVRLLIHEMPTSHQVEALEQGIIDIGVIRPDALPDSLRAIELFKDSLTVVLHASNPLAAKTGPIHVSELANEDFIFYQRHLGVRFYDQVIALCTKAGFSPRILYEVRELPTIIGLISGGFGVAVLPGSVQRMMVENVVYRPVADMEAATAVWAIFRRDTTDPMVNAFLEIAQCLASKQAAARELGAA
;
A
#
# COMPACT_ATOMS: atom_id res chain seq x y z
N MET A 1 0.70 -24.37 -19.90
CA MET A 1 0.66 -24.12 -18.45
C MET A 1 -0.81 -24.04 -18.05
N GLU A 2 -1.22 -24.72 -17.00
CA GLU A 2 -2.60 -24.75 -16.51
C GLU A 2 -2.65 -24.13 -15.11
N LEU A 3 -3.80 -23.61 -14.69
CA LEU A 3 -3.98 -23.06 -13.34
C LEU A 3 -3.65 -24.08 -12.24
N ARG A 4 -3.92 -25.36 -12.50
CA ARG A 4 -3.57 -26.45 -11.59
C ARG A 4 -2.07 -26.52 -11.31
N HIS A 5 -1.23 -26.32 -12.31
CA HIS A 5 0.22 -26.30 -12.14
C HIS A 5 0.68 -25.13 -11.25
N LEU A 6 0.06 -23.96 -11.44
CA LEU A 6 0.34 -22.78 -10.60
C LEU A 6 -0.11 -23.00 -9.17
N LYS A 7 -1.30 -23.58 -8.96
CA LYS A 7 -1.82 -23.92 -7.62
C LYS A 7 -0.87 -24.87 -6.91
N TYR A 8 -0.40 -25.92 -7.59
CA TYR A 8 0.55 -26.87 -7.03
C TYR A 8 1.88 -26.20 -6.68
N PHE A 9 2.41 -25.40 -7.59
CA PHE A 9 3.64 -24.65 -7.37
C PHE A 9 3.54 -23.72 -6.15
N VAL A 10 2.49 -22.91 -6.06
CA VAL A 10 2.27 -21.99 -4.93
C VAL A 10 2.15 -22.78 -3.61
N THR A 11 1.39 -23.88 -3.59
CA THR A 11 1.24 -24.69 -2.37
C THR A 11 2.58 -25.30 -1.92
N VAL A 12 3.40 -25.81 -2.87
CA VAL A 12 4.75 -26.32 -2.52
C VAL A 12 5.67 -25.19 -2.06
N ALA A 13 5.54 -23.99 -2.64
CA ALA A 13 6.31 -22.81 -2.23
C ALA A 13 5.95 -22.32 -0.83
N ASP A 14 4.68 -22.37 -0.46
CA ASP A 14 4.21 -21.99 0.88
C ASP A 14 4.64 -23.00 1.96
N GLU A 15 4.61 -24.31 1.63
CA GLU A 15 4.96 -25.38 2.57
C GLU A 15 6.47 -25.70 2.62
N LEU A 16 7.22 -25.37 1.59
CA LEU A 16 8.61 -25.78 1.37
C LEU A 16 8.85 -27.29 1.66
N HIS A 17 7.82 -28.10 1.41
CA HIS A 17 7.83 -29.55 1.64
C HIS A 17 6.77 -30.25 0.80
N PHE A 18 7.20 -31.12 -0.14
CA PHE A 18 6.29 -31.80 -1.06
C PHE A 18 5.22 -32.67 -0.35
N GLY A 19 5.57 -33.36 0.73
CA GLY A 19 4.62 -34.19 1.49
C GLY A 19 3.49 -33.36 2.10
N ARG A 20 3.82 -32.29 2.86
CA ARG A 20 2.81 -31.39 3.46
C ARG A 20 1.98 -30.68 2.38
N ALA A 21 2.61 -30.26 1.29
CA ALA A 21 1.88 -29.68 0.17
C ALA A 21 0.89 -30.66 -0.48
N ALA A 22 1.26 -31.92 -0.63
CA ALA A 22 0.39 -32.96 -1.13
C ALA A 22 -0.80 -33.24 -0.19
N GLU A 23 -0.57 -33.33 1.12
CA GLU A 23 -1.61 -33.44 2.13
C GLU A 23 -2.59 -32.25 2.07
N ARG A 24 -2.07 -31.01 2.00
CA ARG A 24 -2.90 -29.80 1.88
C ARG A 24 -3.73 -29.76 0.60
N LEU A 25 -3.23 -30.37 -0.47
CA LEU A 25 -3.92 -30.49 -1.77
C LEU A 25 -4.86 -31.70 -1.85
N GLY A 26 -4.86 -32.59 -0.86
CA GLY A 26 -5.67 -33.81 -0.86
C GLY A 26 -5.23 -34.83 -1.92
N ILE A 27 -3.94 -34.86 -2.27
CA ILE A 27 -3.36 -35.80 -3.23
C ILE A 27 -2.13 -36.52 -2.66
N SER A 28 -1.66 -37.58 -3.33
CA SER A 28 -0.39 -38.19 -2.97
C SER A 28 0.80 -37.38 -3.52
N GLN A 29 1.97 -37.54 -2.88
CA GLN A 29 3.18 -36.78 -3.25
C GLN A 29 3.71 -37.09 -4.66
N PRO A 30 3.71 -38.35 -5.19
CA PRO A 30 4.25 -38.63 -6.51
C PRO A 30 3.61 -37.82 -7.66
N PRO A 31 2.25 -37.74 -7.80
CA PRO A 31 1.64 -36.92 -8.84
C PRO A 31 1.94 -35.43 -8.66
N LEU A 32 2.03 -34.90 -7.42
CA LEU A 32 2.41 -33.52 -7.20
C LEU A 32 3.82 -33.24 -7.73
N SER A 33 4.78 -34.12 -7.43
CA SER A 33 6.16 -33.98 -7.91
C SER A 33 6.25 -34.06 -9.44
N GLN A 34 5.48 -34.94 -10.07
CA GLN A 34 5.41 -35.04 -11.52
C GLN A 34 4.87 -33.75 -12.17
N GLN A 35 3.83 -33.16 -11.60
CA GLN A 35 3.23 -31.91 -12.13
C GLN A 35 4.18 -30.72 -11.97
N ILE A 36 4.91 -30.63 -10.84
CA ILE A 36 5.94 -29.60 -10.67
C ILE A 36 7.06 -29.79 -11.69
N HIS A 37 7.53 -31.04 -11.89
CA HIS A 37 8.56 -31.32 -12.88
C HIS A 37 8.10 -30.98 -14.31
N ALA A 38 6.86 -31.30 -14.67
CA ALA A 38 6.28 -30.93 -15.96
C ALA A 38 6.20 -29.40 -16.15
N LEU A 39 5.89 -28.65 -15.08
CA LEU A 39 5.90 -27.19 -15.09
C LEU A 39 7.32 -26.64 -15.31
N GLU A 40 8.32 -27.17 -14.60
CA GLU A 40 9.73 -26.80 -14.75
C GLU A 40 10.25 -27.04 -16.17
N LEU A 41 9.94 -28.21 -16.75
CA LEU A 41 10.29 -28.54 -18.14
C LEU A 41 9.68 -27.55 -19.14
N ARG A 42 8.41 -27.20 -18.94
CA ARG A 42 7.70 -26.25 -19.81
C ARG A 42 8.25 -24.83 -19.72
N LEU A 43 8.75 -24.43 -18.55
CA LEU A 43 9.34 -23.11 -18.31
C LEU A 43 10.84 -23.07 -18.61
N GLY A 44 11.46 -24.23 -18.86
CA GLY A 44 12.90 -24.35 -19.09
C GLY A 44 13.75 -23.97 -17.86
N ALA A 45 13.17 -24.00 -16.66
CA ALA A 45 13.84 -23.56 -15.44
C ALA A 45 13.41 -24.39 -14.23
N LYS A 46 14.34 -24.63 -13.31
CA LYS A 46 14.05 -25.20 -12.00
C LYS A 46 13.39 -24.14 -11.11
N LEU A 47 12.30 -24.51 -10.44
CA LEU A 47 11.56 -23.64 -9.52
C LEU A 47 11.96 -23.89 -8.07
N PHE A 48 12.42 -25.11 -7.76
CA PHE A 48 12.89 -25.50 -6.44
C PHE A 48 14.30 -26.06 -6.48
N GLU A 49 15.06 -25.80 -5.42
CA GLU A 49 16.41 -26.31 -5.19
C GLU A 49 16.46 -27.06 -3.85
N ARG A 50 17.33 -28.07 -3.77
CA ARG A 50 17.59 -28.77 -2.50
C ARG A 50 18.48 -27.92 -1.61
N LYS A 51 18.10 -27.77 -0.35
CA LYS A 51 18.92 -27.12 0.69
C LYS A 51 18.93 -28.00 1.93
N GLY A 52 20.00 -28.74 2.11
CA GLY A 52 20.11 -29.72 3.21
C GLY A 52 19.05 -30.85 3.05
N ARG A 53 18.20 -31.01 4.09
CA ARG A 53 17.10 -32.00 4.07
C ARG A 53 15.78 -31.45 3.52
N GLY A 54 15.73 -30.18 3.13
CA GLY A 54 14.53 -29.51 2.63
C GLY A 54 14.68 -28.99 1.20
N ILE A 55 13.69 -28.21 0.79
CA ILE A 55 13.67 -27.48 -0.49
C ILE A 55 13.52 -25.98 -0.22
N VAL A 56 14.04 -25.18 -1.14
CA VAL A 56 13.86 -23.72 -1.20
C VAL A 56 13.47 -23.32 -2.62
N LEU A 57 12.89 -22.13 -2.77
CA LEU A 57 12.67 -21.57 -4.10
C LEU A 57 14.00 -21.24 -4.77
N SER A 58 14.13 -21.60 -6.04
CA SER A 58 15.20 -21.12 -6.91
C SER A 58 15.01 -19.62 -7.23
N HIS A 59 15.96 -19.01 -7.93
CA HIS A 59 15.79 -17.66 -8.47
C HIS A 59 14.55 -17.55 -9.39
N ALA A 60 14.34 -18.53 -10.28
CA ALA A 60 13.16 -18.59 -11.14
C ALA A 60 11.87 -18.83 -10.34
N GLY A 61 11.92 -19.65 -9.29
CA GLY A 61 10.79 -19.87 -8.39
C GLY A 61 10.37 -18.59 -7.66
N ASN A 62 11.35 -17.82 -7.16
CA ASN A 62 11.08 -16.52 -6.52
C ASN A 62 10.48 -15.50 -7.51
N ALA A 63 10.92 -15.48 -8.75
CA ALA A 63 10.36 -14.63 -9.80
C ALA A 63 8.93 -15.04 -10.21
N LEU A 64 8.65 -16.36 -10.22
CA LEU A 64 7.34 -16.90 -10.60
C LEU A 64 6.29 -16.76 -9.49
N LEU A 65 6.67 -16.88 -8.22
CA LEU A 65 5.73 -16.97 -7.10
C LEU A 65 4.72 -15.81 -7.04
N PRO A 66 5.12 -14.53 -7.07
CA PRO A 66 4.17 -13.42 -7.05
C PRO A 66 3.25 -13.43 -8.28
N ARG A 67 3.78 -13.76 -9.45
CA ARG A 67 2.99 -13.85 -10.70
C ARG A 67 1.99 -15.00 -10.67
N ALA A 68 2.37 -16.16 -10.13
CA ALA A 68 1.50 -17.32 -9.99
C ALA A 68 0.34 -17.02 -9.02
N LYS A 69 0.62 -16.36 -7.88
CA LYS A 69 -0.41 -15.92 -6.94
C LYS A 69 -1.38 -14.92 -7.61
N GLY A 70 -0.86 -13.97 -8.39
CA GLY A 70 -1.67 -13.02 -9.14
C GLY A 70 -2.61 -13.68 -10.15
N ILE A 71 -2.11 -14.65 -10.94
CA ILE A 71 -2.92 -15.38 -11.93
C ILE A 71 -4.03 -16.20 -11.25
N LEU A 72 -3.72 -16.88 -10.15
CA LEU A 72 -4.71 -17.65 -9.40
C LEU A 72 -5.80 -16.75 -8.81
N ALA A 73 -5.42 -15.62 -8.23
CA ALA A 73 -6.37 -14.62 -7.73
C ALA A 73 -7.26 -14.04 -8.83
N GLN A 74 -6.74 -13.83 -10.05
CA GLN A 74 -7.54 -13.41 -11.20
C GLN A 74 -8.53 -14.49 -11.65
N ALA A 75 -8.11 -15.75 -11.68
CA ALA A 75 -8.98 -16.86 -12.07
C ALA A 75 -10.13 -17.06 -11.08
N GLU A 76 -9.87 -16.94 -9.78
CA GLU A 76 -10.90 -16.98 -8.74
C GLU A 76 -11.90 -15.84 -8.89
N ARG A 77 -11.44 -14.61 -9.11
CA ARG A 77 -12.31 -13.46 -9.37
C ARG A 77 -13.18 -13.63 -10.62
N ALA A 78 -12.63 -14.19 -11.69
CA ALA A 78 -13.40 -14.46 -12.90
C ALA A 78 -14.53 -15.46 -12.62
N ALA A 79 -14.26 -16.54 -11.88
CA ALA A 79 -15.26 -17.51 -11.50
C ALA A 79 -16.34 -16.91 -10.57
N GLU A 80 -15.94 -16.11 -9.59
CA GLU A 80 -16.86 -15.38 -8.70
C GLU A 80 -17.73 -14.39 -9.47
N SER A 81 -17.18 -13.66 -10.42
CA SER A 81 -17.93 -12.72 -11.27
C SER A 81 -19.05 -13.43 -12.05
N VAL A 82 -18.77 -14.61 -12.61
CA VAL A 82 -19.79 -15.43 -13.30
C VAL A 82 -20.88 -15.91 -12.32
N ALA A 83 -20.47 -16.45 -11.18
CA ALA A 83 -21.40 -16.93 -10.17
C ALA A 83 -22.32 -15.81 -9.61
N ARG A 84 -21.81 -14.60 -9.50
CA ARG A 84 -22.55 -13.41 -9.05
C ARG A 84 -23.47 -12.84 -10.11
N SER A 85 -23.03 -12.83 -11.37
CA SER A 85 -23.90 -12.47 -12.49
C SER A 85 -25.17 -13.33 -12.52
N GLN A 86 -25.04 -14.64 -12.23
CA GLN A 86 -26.17 -15.55 -12.12
C GLN A 86 -27.06 -15.27 -10.89
N ARG A 87 -26.51 -14.70 -9.79
CA ARG A 87 -27.26 -14.36 -8.58
C ARG A 87 -27.78 -12.92 -8.57
N GLY A 88 -27.53 -12.14 -9.64
CA GLY A 88 -27.91 -10.72 -9.70
C GLY A 88 -27.11 -9.80 -8.76
N GLU A 89 -25.98 -10.28 -8.22
CA GLU A 89 -25.04 -9.49 -7.43
C GLU A 89 -24.05 -8.81 -8.37
N LEU A 90 -24.06 -7.49 -8.46
CA LEU A 90 -23.30 -6.73 -9.44
C LEU A 90 -21.92 -6.31 -8.88
N GLY A 91 -20.88 -7.03 -9.28
CA GLY A 91 -19.48 -6.61 -9.28
C GLY A 91 -18.75 -6.45 -7.93
N GLU A 92 -17.43 -6.49 -7.99
CA GLU A 92 -16.52 -6.17 -6.89
C GLU A 92 -15.44 -5.20 -7.37
N LEU A 93 -15.12 -4.20 -6.54
CA LEU A 93 -13.99 -3.31 -6.75
C LEU A 93 -12.96 -3.54 -5.65
N HIS A 94 -11.76 -3.96 -6.02
CA HIS A 94 -10.65 -4.19 -5.11
C HIS A 94 -9.78 -2.94 -4.99
N LEU A 95 -9.82 -2.30 -3.84
CA LEU A 95 -9.10 -1.06 -3.55
C LEU A 95 -7.90 -1.34 -2.63
N GLY A 96 -6.69 -1.05 -3.11
CA GLY A 96 -5.51 -0.95 -2.28
C GLY A 96 -5.50 0.37 -1.50
N LEU A 97 -5.20 0.32 -0.22
CA LEU A 97 -5.23 1.50 0.63
C LEU A 97 -4.02 1.52 1.57
N MET A 98 -3.25 2.59 1.53
CA MET A 98 -2.18 2.83 2.51
C MET A 98 -2.78 3.12 3.90
N SER A 99 -2.08 2.79 4.98
CA SER A 99 -2.54 2.93 6.37
C SER A 99 -2.96 4.37 6.76
N SER A 100 -2.37 5.40 6.13
CA SER A 100 -2.77 6.80 6.32
C SER A 100 -3.98 7.22 5.46
N GLY A 101 -4.41 6.39 4.50
CA GLY A 101 -5.49 6.70 3.57
C GLY A 101 -6.82 7.06 4.24
N PRO A 102 -7.30 6.28 5.24
CA PRO A 102 -8.57 6.56 5.93
C PRO A 102 -8.61 7.90 6.65
N PHE A 103 -7.44 8.43 7.04
CA PHE A 103 -7.34 9.72 7.75
C PHE A 103 -7.26 10.91 6.79
N THR A 104 -7.18 10.69 5.48
CA THR A 104 -7.23 11.77 4.50
C THR A 104 -8.64 12.34 4.40
N PHE A 105 -8.73 13.58 3.95
CA PHE A 105 -10.02 14.22 3.72
C PHE A 105 -10.79 13.59 2.55
N VAL A 106 -10.07 13.20 1.52
CA VAL A 106 -10.64 12.82 0.22
C VAL A 106 -11.08 11.36 0.17
N VAL A 107 -10.27 10.44 0.69
CA VAL A 107 -10.52 9.00 0.54
C VAL A 107 -11.86 8.55 1.13
N PRO A 108 -12.20 8.84 2.40
CA PRO A 108 -13.50 8.45 2.95
C PRO A 108 -14.68 9.04 2.17
N ARG A 109 -14.55 10.25 1.62
CA ARG A 109 -15.61 10.89 0.82
C ARG A 109 -15.77 10.23 -0.54
N VAL A 110 -14.66 9.85 -1.21
CA VAL A 110 -14.72 9.09 -2.46
C VAL A 110 -15.44 7.77 -2.23
N LEU A 111 -15.07 7.04 -1.17
CA LEU A 111 -15.69 5.76 -0.83
C LEU A 111 -17.20 5.91 -0.53
N ALA A 112 -17.57 6.94 0.23
CA ALA A 112 -18.99 7.21 0.52
C ALA A 112 -19.79 7.50 -0.76
N ARG A 113 -19.26 8.38 -1.64
CA ARG A 113 -19.91 8.71 -2.91
C ARG A 113 -19.94 7.55 -3.89
N PHE A 114 -18.91 6.72 -3.90
CA PHE A 114 -18.88 5.51 -4.71
C PHE A 114 -19.98 4.54 -4.29
N ARG A 115 -20.13 4.31 -2.99
CA ARG A 115 -21.19 3.44 -2.44
C ARG A 115 -22.59 4.00 -2.70
N GLU A 116 -22.78 5.34 -2.65
CA GLU A 116 -24.08 5.97 -2.99
C GLU A 116 -24.40 5.80 -4.48
N ARG A 117 -23.40 5.92 -5.37
CA ARG A 117 -23.61 5.82 -6.83
C ARG A 117 -23.78 4.39 -7.31
N LEU A 118 -23.09 3.43 -6.68
CA LEU A 118 -23.02 2.02 -7.04
C LEU A 118 -23.29 1.14 -5.81
N PRO A 119 -24.53 1.13 -5.27
CA PRO A 119 -24.86 0.44 -4.00
C PRO A 119 -24.69 -1.08 -4.07
N ASP A 120 -24.83 -1.67 -5.26
CA ASP A 120 -24.74 -3.11 -5.49
C ASP A 120 -23.31 -3.60 -5.80
N VAL A 121 -22.35 -2.68 -5.85
CA VAL A 121 -20.93 -3.01 -6.00
C VAL A 121 -20.29 -3.21 -4.63
N ARG A 122 -19.73 -4.39 -4.43
CA ARG A 122 -18.96 -4.69 -3.22
C ARG A 122 -17.57 -4.07 -3.29
N LEU A 123 -17.28 -3.17 -2.36
CA LEU A 123 -15.96 -2.58 -2.22
C LEU A 123 -15.10 -3.43 -1.26
N LEU A 124 -14.01 -3.98 -1.77
CA LEU A 124 -13.05 -4.77 -1.00
C LEU A 124 -11.78 -3.95 -0.78
N ILE A 125 -11.50 -3.62 0.48
CA ILE A 125 -10.35 -2.82 0.86
C ILE A 125 -9.21 -3.74 1.27
N HIS A 126 -8.06 -3.55 0.61
CA HIS A 126 -6.81 -4.25 0.87
C HIS A 126 -5.80 -3.26 1.45
N GLU A 127 -5.57 -3.32 2.75
CA GLU A 127 -4.57 -2.47 3.39
C GLU A 127 -3.17 -2.98 3.06
N MET A 128 -2.38 -2.14 2.39
CA MET A 128 -1.01 -2.50 2.00
C MET A 128 -0.15 -1.25 1.71
N PRO A 129 1.19 -1.36 1.89
CA PRO A 129 2.14 -0.29 1.56
C PRO A 129 2.13 0.07 0.08
N THR A 130 2.61 1.29 -0.27
CA THR A 130 2.69 1.78 -1.66
C THR A 130 3.38 0.80 -2.59
N SER A 131 4.54 0.26 -2.21
CA SER A 131 5.30 -0.69 -3.03
C SER A 131 4.50 -1.94 -3.40
N HIS A 132 3.77 -2.49 -2.45
CA HIS A 132 2.93 -3.67 -2.67
C HIS A 132 1.68 -3.37 -3.51
N GLN A 133 1.15 -2.13 -3.45
CA GLN A 133 0.01 -1.74 -4.29
C GLN A 133 0.38 -1.69 -5.77
N VAL A 134 1.58 -1.21 -6.11
CA VAL A 134 2.08 -1.21 -7.49
C VAL A 134 2.12 -2.63 -8.05
N GLU A 135 2.73 -3.57 -7.32
CA GLU A 135 2.77 -4.97 -7.70
C GLU A 135 1.38 -5.60 -7.80
N ALA A 136 0.51 -5.32 -6.82
CA ALA A 136 -0.85 -5.86 -6.77
C ALA A 136 -1.72 -5.38 -7.94
N LEU A 137 -1.53 -4.14 -8.41
CA LEU A 137 -2.18 -3.62 -9.63
C LEU A 137 -1.70 -4.34 -10.88
N GLU A 138 -0.39 -4.53 -11.05
CA GLU A 138 0.16 -5.24 -12.21
C GLU A 138 -0.26 -6.71 -12.26
N GLN A 139 -0.43 -7.32 -11.09
CA GLN A 139 -0.93 -8.70 -10.94
C GLN A 139 -2.46 -8.78 -11.01
N GLY A 140 -3.17 -7.64 -11.04
CA GLY A 140 -4.63 -7.60 -11.04
C GLY A 140 -5.27 -8.08 -9.73
N ILE A 141 -4.56 -8.04 -8.61
CA ILE A 141 -5.09 -8.37 -7.29
C ILE A 141 -5.97 -7.22 -6.78
N ILE A 142 -5.59 -5.98 -7.09
CA ILE A 142 -6.40 -4.80 -6.87
C ILE A 142 -6.69 -4.10 -8.20
N ASP A 143 -7.71 -3.27 -8.21
CA ASP A 143 -8.15 -2.53 -9.39
C ASP A 143 -7.71 -1.07 -9.32
N ILE A 144 -7.68 -0.50 -8.12
CA ILE A 144 -7.24 0.85 -7.81
C ILE A 144 -6.34 0.80 -6.59
N GLY A 145 -5.25 1.57 -6.59
CA GLY A 145 -4.40 1.80 -5.43
C GLY A 145 -4.49 3.24 -4.97
N VAL A 146 -4.50 3.47 -3.66
CA VAL A 146 -4.38 4.81 -3.06
C VAL A 146 -3.05 4.89 -2.34
N ILE A 147 -2.14 5.69 -2.88
CA ILE A 147 -0.73 5.73 -2.48
C ILE A 147 -0.24 7.15 -2.19
N ARG A 148 0.93 7.24 -1.56
CA ARG A 148 1.79 8.43 -1.64
C ARG A 148 2.56 8.40 -2.97
N PRO A 149 2.96 9.57 -3.53
CA PRO A 149 3.71 9.61 -4.79
C PRO A 149 4.93 8.70 -4.76
N ASP A 150 5.08 7.90 -5.82
CA ASP A 150 6.24 7.01 -6.01
C ASP A 150 6.54 6.90 -7.52
N ALA A 151 7.65 6.25 -7.86
CA ALA A 151 7.92 5.88 -9.24
C ALA A 151 6.92 4.81 -9.69
N LEU A 152 6.30 5.02 -10.83
CA LEU A 152 5.31 4.10 -11.39
C LEU A 152 5.82 3.51 -12.70
N PRO A 153 5.59 2.21 -12.95
CA PRO A 153 5.84 1.60 -14.25
C PRO A 153 4.88 2.19 -15.31
N ASP A 154 5.28 2.10 -16.58
CA ASP A 154 4.50 2.63 -17.71
C ASP A 154 3.12 1.97 -17.89
N SER A 155 2.93 0.78 -17.31
CA SER A 155 1.66 0.04 -17.27
C SER A 155 0.59 0.72 -16.41
N LEU A 156 0.99 1.60 -15.48
CA LEU A 156 0.11 2.30 -14.56
C LEU A 156 -0.06 3.78 -14.89
N ARG A 157 -1.15 4.34 -14.41
CA ARG A 157 -1.45 5.78 -14.40
C ARG A 157 -1.77 6.23 -12.99
N ALA A 158 -1.55 7.52 -12.73
CA ALA A 158 -1.93 8.16 -11.48
C ALA A 158 -2.78 9.39 -11.73
N ILE A 159 -3.70 9.66 -10.83
CA ILE A 159 -4.36 10.96 -10.66
C ILE A 159 -4.08 11.48 -9.26
N GLU A 160 -3.75 12.76 -9.14
CA GLU A 160 -3.60 13.40 -7.85
C GLU A 160 -4.98 13.63 -7.22
N LEU A 161 -5.18 13.10 -6.03
CA LEU A 161 -6.42 13.29 -5.27
C LEU A 161 -6.38 14.55 -4.43
N PHE A 162 -5.25 14.82 -3.79
CA PHE A 162 -5.01 16.10 -3.10
C PHE A 162 -3.54 16.25 -2.68
N LYS A 163 -3.15 17.51 -2.46
CA LYS A 163 -1.86 17.86 -1.86
C LYS A 163 -1.99 17.86 -0.34
N ASP A 164 -1.07 17.19 0.33
CA ASP A 164 -1.00 17.07 1.79
C ASP A 164 0.23 17.82 2.30
N SER A 165 0.10 18.61 3.34
CA SER A 165 1.24 19.22 4.02
C SER A 165 1.95 18.19 4.88
N LEU A 166 3.16 18.50 5.37
CA LEU A 166 3.78 17.73 6.43
C LEU A 166 3.51 18.33 7.81
N THR A 167 3.51 17.47 8.80
CA THR A 167 3.33 17.83 10.21
C THR A 167 4.39 17.14 11.05
N VAL A 168 4.90 17.87 12.03
CA VAL A 168 5.69 17.31 13.13
C VAL A 168 4.72 16.73 14.15
N VAL A 169 4.97 15.52 14.59
CA VAL A 169 4.19 14.82 15.62
C VAL A 169 5.08 14.65 16.84
N LEU A 170 4.59 15.13 17.98
CA LEU A 170 5.34 15.28 19.23
C LEU A 170 4.51 14.77 20.40
N HIS A 171 5.19 14.29 21.46
CA HIS A 171 4.55 14.11 22.76
C HIS A 171 4.23 15.49 23.38
N ALA A 172 3.13 15.60 24.10
CA ALA A 172 2.67 16.85 24.69
C ALA A 172 3.67 17.50 25.68
N SER A 173 4.54 16.70 26.31
CA SER A 173 5.60 17.21 27.20
C SER A 173 6.86 17.68 26.46
N ASN A 174 6.96 17.47 25.16
CA ASN A 174 8.11 17.95 24.38
C ASN A 174 8.08 19.51 24.37
N PRO A 175 9.21 20.19 24.62
CA PRO A 175 9.26 21.66 24.61
C PRO A 175 8.75 22.30 23.31
N LEU A 176 8.95 21.64 22.17
CA LEU A 176 8.46 22.11 20.87
C LEU A 176 6.93 22.04 20.76
N ALA A 177 6.27 21.17 21.53
CA ALA A 177 4.80 21.08 21.53
C ALA A 177 4.14 22.34 22.13
N ALA A 178 4.81 23.05 23.04
CA ALA A 178 4.31 24.27 23.63
C ALA A 178 4.40 25.49 22.70
N LYS A 179 5.15 25.43 21.61
CA LYS A 179 5.27 26.53 20.65
C LYS A 179 3.93 26.77 19.95
N THR A 180 3.66 28.03 19.66
CA THR A 180 2.53 28.43 18.82
C THR A 180 3.01 28.58 17.37
N GLY A 181 2.34 27.90 16.42
CA GLY A 181 2.65 28.00 15.00
C GLY A 181 3.48 26.83 14.45
N PRO A 182 3.94 26.97 13.20
CA PRO A 182 4.73 25.94 12.50
C PRO A 182 6.11 25.75 13.13
N ILE A 183 6.69 24.56 12.97
CA ILE A 183 8.03 24.18 13.42
C ILE A 183 8.94 24.05 12.21
N HIS A 184 10.13 24.64 12.25
CA HIS A 184 11.17 24.39 11.26
C HIS A 184 11.82 23.02 11.49
N VAL A 185 12.11 22.30 10.42
CA VAL A 185 12.74 20.98 10.50
C VAL A 185 14.07 21.03 11.24
N SER A 186 14.83 22.14 11.14
CA SER A 186 16.07 22.36 11.89
C SER A 186 15.94 22.28 13.40
N GLU A 187 14.76 22.57 13.96
CA GLU A 187 14.49 22.51 15.39
C GLU A 187 14.43 21.06 15.92
N LEU A 188 14.32 20.09 15.02
CA LEU A 188 14.28 18.66 15.34
C LEU A 188 15.67 18.01 15.37
N ALA A 189 16.76 18.77 15.19
CA ALA A 189 18.11 18.23 15.03
C ALA A 189 18.60 17.38 16.21
N ASN A 190 18.09 17.64 17.42
CA ASN A 190 18.46 16.91 18.64
C ASN A 190 17.42 15.90 19.10
N GLU A 191 16.36 15.71 18.33
CA GLU A 191 15.29 14.79 18.67
C GLU A 191 15.58 13.37 18.18
N ASP A 192 14.99 12.38 18.86
CA ASP A 192 14.97 11.00 18.42
C ASP A 192 13.79 10.78 17.49
N PHE A 193 14.05 10.19 16.33
CA PHE A 193 13.01 9.97 15.33
C PHE A 193 12.44 8.55 15.41
N ILE A 194 11.12 8.48 15.22
CA ILE A 194 10.35 7.26 14.95
C ILE A 194 9.91 7.36 13.50
N PHE A 195 10.22 6.35 12.69
CA PHE A 195 9.93 6.44 11.27
C PHE A 195 9.48 5.11 10.66
N TYR A 196 9.01 5.17 9.41
CA TYR A 196 8.67 3.96 8.65
C TYR A 196 9.95 3.23 8.20
N GLN A 197 9.85 1.91 8.06
CA GLN A 197 10.86 1.15 7.32
C GLN A 197 10.91 1.64 5.86
N ARG A 198 12.08 2.02 5.38
CA ARG A 198 12.26 2.69 4.08
C ARG A 198 11.61 1.96 2.91
N HIS A 199 11.68 0.61 2.87
CA HIS A 199 11.15 -0.20 1.78
C HIS A 199 9.61 -0.18 1.64
N LEU A 200 8.88 0.32 2.63
CA LEU A 200 7.42 0.43 2.60
C LEU A 200 6.92 1.66 1.83
N GLY A 201 7.76 2.69 1.70
CA GLY A 201 7.44 3.93 0.99
C GLY A 201 8.70 4.76 0.76
N VAL A 202 9.53 4.33 -0.19
CA VAL A 202 10.89 4.83 -0.43
C VAL A 202 10.87 6.34 -0.63
N ARG A 203 10.00 6.85 -1.48
CA ARG A 203 10.00 8.26 -1.85
C ARG A 203 9.60 9.19 -0.70
N PHE A 204 8.61 8.78 0.11
CA PHE A 204 8.24 9.56 1.29
C PHE A 204 9.34 9.55 2.35
N TYR A 205 9.95 8.39 2.58
CA TYR A 205 11.10 8.27 3.48
C TYR A 205 12.23 9.20 3.06
N ASP A 206 12.66 9.10 1.80
CA ASP A 206 13.78 9.88 1.26
C ASP A 206 13.46 11.38 1.24
N GLN A 207 12.20 11.77 1.05
CA GLN A 207 11.74 13.16 1.13
C GLN A 207 11.98 13.75 2.53
N VAL A 208 11.60 13.03 3.59
CA VAL A 208 11.81 13.50 4.97
C VAL A 208 13.31 13.56 5.31
N ILE A 209 14.08 12.56 4.89
CA ILE A 209 15.55 12.58 5.06
C ILE A 209 16.16 13.79 4.34
N ALA A 210 15.73 14.07 3.12
CA ALA A 210 16.21 15.23 2.35
C ALA A 210 15.89 16.58 3.04
N LEU A 211 14.69 16.71 3.64
CA LEU A 211 14.34 17.88 4.43
C LEU A 211 15.24 18.06 5.64
N CYS A 212 15.54 17.00 6.37
CA CYS A 212 16.48 17.05 7.50
C CYS A 212 17.92 17.41 7.05
N THR A 213 18.38 16.80 5.96
CA THR A 213 19.71 17.10 5.40
C THR A 213 19.81 18.55 4.95
N LYS A 214 18.76 19.09 4.29
CA LYS A 214 18.69 20.50 3.90
C LYS A 214 18.69 21.44 5.12
N ALA A 215 18.06 20.99 6.22
CA ALA A 215 18.06 21.70 7.49
C ALA A 215 19.39 21.58 8.28
N GLY A 216 20.41 20.90 7.72
CA GLY A 216 21.76 20.81 8.26
C GLY A 216 22.03 19.63 9.20
N PHE A 217 21.15 18.62 9.24
CA PHE A 217 21.36 17.45 10.11
C PHE A 217 20.88 16.14 9.46
N SER A 218 21.38 15.01 10.00
CA SER A 218 20.84 13.68 9.71
C SER A 218 20.01 13.21 10.89
N PRO A 219 18.74 12.79 10.68
CA PRO A 219 17.88 12.40 11.79
C PRO A 219 18.41 11.13 12.47
N ARG A 220 18.38 11.10 13.79
CA ARG A 220 18.70 9.92 14.59
C ARG A 220 17.45 9.03 14.69
N ILE A 221 17.31 8.06 13.78
CA ILE A 221 16.16 7.15 13.76
C ILE A 221 16.41 6.03 14.77
N LEU A 222 15.71 6.07 15.91
CA LEU A 222 15.80 5.03 16.94
C LEU A 222 14.83 3.87 16.72
N TYR A 223 13.67 4.16 16.12
CA TYR A 223 12.64 3.15 15.91
C TYR A 223 12.17 3.19 14.46
N GLU A 224 12.32 2.06 13.77
CA GLU A 224 11.73 1.82 12.46
C GLU A 224 10.56 0.86 12.58
N VAL A 225 9.38 1.31 12.21
CA VAL A 225 8.13 0.58 12.34
C VAL A 225 7.41 0.45 10.99
N ARG A 226 6.41 -0.41 10.92
CA ARG A 226 5.69 -0.68 9.67
C ARG A 226 4.42 0.13 9.52
N GLU A 227 3.74 0.44 10.64
CA GLU A 227 2.39 0.94 10.63
C GLU A 227 2.28 2.31 11.30
N LEU A 228 1.42 3.17 10.73
CA LEU A 228 1.14 4.50 11.26
C LEU A 228 0.66 4.50 12.73
N PRO A 229 -0.28 3.64 13.14
CA PRO A 229 -0.72 3.60 14.55
C PRO A 229 0.42 3.33 15.52
N THR A 230 1.39 2.53 15.13
CA THR A 230 2.57 2.23 15.97
C THR A 230 3.45 3.47 16.16
N ILE A 231 3.65 4.28 15.10
CA ILE A 231 4.38 5.56 15.22
C ILE A 231 3.66 6.46 16.24
N ILE A 232 2.37 6.67 16.05
CA ILE A 232 1.57 7.55 16.91
C ILE A 232 1.54 7.04 18.37
N GLY A 233 1.39 5.73 18.55
CA GLY A 233 1.43 5.11 19.87
C GLY A 233 2.77 5.30 20.60
N LEU A 234 3.90 5.13 19.91
CA LEU A 234 5.22 5.38 20.49
C LEU A 234 5.42 6.87 20.85
N ILE A 235 4.93 7.78 19.99
CA ILE A 235 4.99 9.22 20.30
C ILE A 235 4.15 9.56 21.52
N SER A 236 2.96 8.97 21.69
CA SER A 236 2.12 9.16 22.88
C SER A 236 2.77 8.66 24.17
N GLY A 237 3.72 7.72 24.06
CA GLY A 237 4.57 7.26 25.17
C GLY A 237 5.85 8.06 25.37
N GLY A 238 6.11 9.10 24.57
CA GLY A 238 7.30 9.95 24.71
C GLY A 238 8.59 9.36 24.12
N PHE A 239 8.51 8.37 23.22
CA PHE A 239 9.67 7.67 22.66
C PHE A 239 10.42 8.47 21.57
N GLY A 240 9.90 9.61 21.13
CA GLY A 240 10.53 10.44 20.10
C GLY A 240 9.54 11.29 19.32
N VAL A 241 9.96 11.73 18.13
CA VAL A 241 9.19 12.58 17.23
C VAL A 241 9.06 11.94 15.85
N ALA A 242 8.10 12.40 15.05
CA ALA A 242 8.02 12.02 13.64
C ALA A 242 7.62 13.22 12.77
N VAL A 243 8.05 13.18 11.50
CA VAL A 243 7.53 14.05 10.43
C VAL A 243 6.63 13.19 9.54
N LEU A 244 5.34 13.49 9.55
CA LEU A 244 4.29 12.71 8.90
C LEU A 244 3.42 13.59 8.00
N PRO A 245 2.62 13.00 7.09
CA PRO A 245 1.62 13.75 6.34
C PRO A 245 0.61 14.44 7.26
N GLY A 246 0.22 15.66 6.96
CA GLY A 246 -0.66 16.49 7.81
C GLY A 246 -2.05 15.89 8.05
N SER A 247 -2.52 15.04 7.11
CA SER A 247 -3.79 14.31 7.27
C SER A 247 -3.85 13.43 8.52
N VAL A 248 -2.69 12.98 9.05
CA VAL A 248 -2.62 12.12 10.25
C VAL A 248 -3.09 12.84 11.54
N GLN A 249 -3.11 14.16 11.57
CA GLN A 249 -3.63 14.93 12.72
C GLN A 249 -5.08 14.60 13.07
N ARG A 250 -5.82 13.95 12.18
CA ARG A 250 -7.17 13.43 12.44
C ARG A 250 -7.17 12.21 13.36
N MET A 251 -6.03 11.58 13.58
CA MET A 251 -5.85 10.59 14.63
C MET A 251 -5.62 11.34 15.95
N MET A 252 -6.71 11.74 16.58
CA MET A 252 -6.67 12.43 17.87
C MET A 252 -6.34 11.44 18.98
N VAL A 253 -5.04 11.34 19.31
CA VAL A 253 -4.54 10.45 20.36
C VAL A 253 -4.08 11.29 21.56
N GLU A 254 -4.36 10.80 22.76
CA GLU A 254 -3.97 11.46 24.01
C GLU A 254 -2.45 11.66 24.08
N ASN A 255 -2.02 12.80 24.62
CA ASN A 255 -0.60 13.21 24.74
C ASN A 255 0.16 13.37 23.41
N VAL A 256 -0.55 13.43 22.26
CA VAL A 256 0.05 13.70 20.97
C VAL A 256 -0.32 15.09 20.47
N VAL A 257 0.69 15.85 20.07
CA VAL A 257 0.55 17.19 19.50
C VAL A 257 1.04 17.20 18.07
N TYR A 258 0.28 17.83 17.20
CA TYR A 258 0.58 17.98 15.77
C TYR A 258 0.91 19.46 15.49
N ARG A 259 2.06 19.72 14.86
CA ARG A 259 2.50 21.06 14.46
C ARG A 259 2.82 21.08 12.97
N PRO A 260 2.31 22.02 12.19
CA PRO A 260 2.69 22.16 10.78
C PRO A 260 4.20 22.32 10.65
N VAL A 261 4.78 21.78 9.60
CA VAL A 261 6.17 22.04 9.20
C VAL A 261 6.20 23.42 8.52
N ALA A 262 7.15 24.28 8.93
CA ALA A 262 7.30 25.64 8.40
C ALA A 262 7.96 25.68 7.02
N ASP A 263 8.73 24.65 6.68
CA ASP A 263 9.54 24.60 5.45
C ASP A 263 8.64 24.48 4.21
N MET A 264 8.79 25.40 3.25
CA MET A 264 7.90 25.54 2.08
C MET A 264 7.83 24.28 1.19
N GLU A 265 8.86 23.44 1.20
CA GLU A 265 8.93 22.18 0.44
C GLU A 265 8.30 20.99 1.18
N ALA A 266 7.80 21.23 2.39
CA ALA A 266 7.21 20.20 3.23
C ALA A 266 5.78 19.85 2.80
N ALA A 267 5.66 19.31 1.59
CA ALA A 267 4.40 18.86 1.03
C ALA A 267 4.55 17.49 0.36
N THR A 268 3.51 16.68 0.45
CA THR A 268 3.35 15.42 -0.26
C THR A 268 1.99 15.41 -0.96
N ALA A 269 1.60 14.29 -1.53
CA ALA A 269 0.30 14.17 -2.17
C ALA A 269 -0.32 12.81 -1.86
N VAL A 270 -1.57 12.64 -2.22
CA VAL A 270 -2.25 11.34 -2.31
C VAL A 270 -2.68 11.13 -3.74
N TRP A 271 -2.30 10.00 -4.29
CA TRP A 271 -2.63 9.60 -5.65
C TRP A 271 -3.54 8.38 -5.66
N ALA A 272 -4.49 8.35 -6.60
CA ALA A 272 -5.11 7.10 -7.04
C ALA A 272 -4.34 6.59 -8.25
N ILE A 273 -3.91 5.32 -8.19
CA ILE A 273 -3.20 4.65 -9.27
C ILE A 273 -4.03 3.49 -9.80
N PHE A 274 -3.92 3.22 -11.09
CA PHE A 274 -4.71 2.22 -11.79
C PHE A 274 -4.01 1.78 -13.07
N ARG A 275 -4.41 0.64 -13.64
CA ARG A 275 -3.85 0.15 -14.91
C ARG A 275 -4.21 1.09 -16.06
N ARG A 276 -3.24 1.39 -16.91
CA ARG A 276 -3.37 2.34 -18.03
C ARG A 276 -4.45 1.94 -19.05
N ASP A 277 -4.62 0.65 -19.24
CA ASP A 277 -5.53 0.03 -20.22
C ASP A 277 -6.88 -0.38 -19.62
N THR A 278 -7.18 0.04 -18.40
CA THR A 278 -8.44 -0.32 -17.76
C THR A 278 -9.64 0.23 -18.52
N THR A 279 -10.59 -0.64 -18.80
CA THR A 279 -11.91 -0.29 -19.36
C THR A 279 -13.05 -0.60 -18.39
N ASP A 280 -12.71 -1.00 -17.16
CA ASP A 280 -13.67 -1.36 -16.13
C ASP A 280 -14.55 -0.16 -15.74
N PRO A 281 -15.88 -0.25 -15.91
CA PRO A 281 -16.79 0.83 -15.58
C PRO A 281 -16.76 1.23 -14.09
N MET A 282 -16.48 0.29 -13.17
CA MET A 282 -16.42 0.55 -11.74
C MET A 282 -15.17 1.37 -11.40
N VAL A 283 -14.03 1.01 -12.02
CA VAL A 283 -12.79 1.79 -11.91
C VAL A 283 -13.01 3.20 -12.43
N ASN A 284 -13.60 3.34 -13.64
CA ASN A 284 -13.87 4.65 -14.23
C ASN A 284 -14.81 5.50 -13.37
N ALA A 285 -15.88 4.92 -12.83
CA ALA A 285 -16.81 5.62 -11.93
C ALA A 285 -16.11 6.09 -10.65
N PHE A 286 -15.20 5.27 -10.07
CA PHE A 286 -14.41 5.66 -8.91
C PHE A 286 -13.49 6.84 -9.24
N LEU A 287 -12.80 6.80 -10.37
CA LEU A 287 -11.88 7.85 -10.80
C LEU A 287 -12.61 9.17 -11.10
N GLU A 288 -13.78 9.13 -11.73
CA GLU A 288 -14.63 10.32 -11.94
C GLU A 288 -15.03 10.99 -10.62
N ILE A 289 -15.47 10.19 -9.64
CA ILE A 289 -15.83 10.68 -8.31
C ILE A 289 -14.62 11.30 -7.62
N ALA A 290 -13.47 10.62 -7.69
CA ALA A 290 -12.22 11.07 -7.09
C ALA A 290 -11.75 12.39 -7.69
N GLN A 291 -11.77 12.54 -9.02
CA GLN A 291 -11.40 13.76 -9.72
C GLN A 291 -12.35 14.93 -9.40
N CYS A 292 -13.66 14.67 -9.37
CA CYS A 292 -14.66 15.69 -9.02
C CYS A 292 -14.43 16.25 -7.61
N LEU A 293 -14.13 15.37 -6.63
CA LEU A 293 -13.86 15.79 -5.25
C LEU A 293 -12.52 16.52 -5.12
N ALA A 294 -11.49 16.07 -5.85
CA ALA A 294 -10.18 16.71 -5.90
C ALA A 294 -10.28 18.14 -6.44
N SER A 295 -10.99 18.34 -7.57
CA SER A 295 -11.18 19.66 -8.19
C SER A 295 -11.94 20.64 -7.28
N LYS A 296 -12.98 20.19 -6.61
CA LYS A 296 -13.74 21.02 -5.64
C LYS A 296 -12.87 21.44 -4.46
N GLN A 297 -11.97 20.59 -4.02
CA GLN A 297 -11.07 20.91 -2.91
C GLN A 297 -9.98 21.89 -3.34
N ALA A 298 -9.43 21.76 -4.55
CA ALA A 298 -8.47 22.72 -5.08
C ALA A 298 -9.08 24.12 -5.15
N ALA A 299 -10.28 24.25 -5.72
CA ALA A 299 -11.01 25.52 -5.81
C ALA A 299 -11.32 26.12 -4.41
N ALA A 300 -11.71 25.31 -3.43
CA ALA A 300 -11.98 25.79 -2.07
C ALA A 300 -10.71 26.27 -1.35
N ARG A 301 -9.54 25.71 -1.64
CA ARG A 301 -8.25 26.17 -1.09
C ARG A 301 -7.82 27.51 -1.70
N GLU A 302 -8.02 27.70 -3.01
CA GLU A 302 -7.72 28.96 -3.69
C GLU A 302 -8.59 30.10 -3.18
N LEU A 303 -9.87 29.84 -2.88
CA LEU A 303 -10.81 30.82 -2.31
C LEU A 303 -10.58 31.11 -0.83
N GLY A 304 -10.01 30.18 -0.06
CA GLY A 304 -9.70 30.34 1.37
C GLY A 304 -8.29 30.88 1.63
N ALA A 305 -7.46 31.01 0.62
CA ALA A 305 -6.13 31.61 0.69
C ALA A 305 -6.12 33.09 0.27
N ALA A 306 -7.26 33.64 -0.16
CA ALA A 306 -7.53 35.07 -0.40
C ALA A 306 -8.29 35.68 0.79
#